data_22a0520847e4700031ba2378674c6dbf
#
_entry.id   22a0520847e4700031ba2378674c6dbf
#
_cell.length_a   1.000
_cell.length_b   1.000
_cell.length_c   1.000
_cell.angle_alpha   90.00
_cell.angle_beta   90.00
_cell.angle_gamma   90.00
#
_symmetry.space_group_name_H-M   'P 1'
#
loop_
_entity.id
_entity.type
_entity.pdbx_description
1 polymer ?
#
loop_
_entity_poly.entity_id
_entity_poly.type
_entity_poly.pdbx_seq_one_letter_code
_entity_poly.pdbx_strand_id
1 'polypeptide(L)'
;MGTYARGIWSVAAFLLVAGPLAAQDTAEPPPLRMIYAVWKNADGAGHAMSKMSKTAKDQVEAYAVLVKNDAGHVEVKQRHNQAGGSARALQASQVIDTAIARLSAPPLTAEDSAAGYAPNPNSRLSDEDLKKAVTMFGPGQSAVLLVSPKPAVSELERSLGMGAQSNAQIMELEVKQ
;
A
#
# COMPACT_ATOMS: atom_id res chain seq x y z
N MET A 1 -68.60 -15.11 -50.97
CA MET A 1 -68.54 -13.69 -50.58
C MET A 1 -67.40 -13.58 -49.58
N GLY A 2 -66.25 -13.19 -50.05
CA GLY A 2 -65.04 -13.11 -49.26
C GLY A 2 -64.61 -11.67 -49.14
N THR A 3 -64.31 -11.24 -47.91
CA THR A 3 -63.77 -9.91 -47.58
C THR A 3 -62.36 -10.03 -47.18
N TYR A 4 -61.47 -9.49 -48.00
CA TYR A 4 -60.02 -9.38 -47.71
C TYR A 4 -59.77 -8.22 -46.75
N ALA A 5 -59.16 -8.49 -45.58
CA ALA A 5 -58.65 -7.50 -44.70
C ALA A 5 -57.12 -7.31 -44.96
N ARG A 6 -56.72 -6.10 -45.37
CA ARG A 6 -55.36 -5.66 -45.61
C ARG A 6 -54.69 -5.35 -44.27
N GLY A 7 -53.65 -6.12 -43.91
CA GLY A 7 -52.75 -5.80 -42.78
C GLY A 7 -51.77 -4.70 -43.16
N ILE A 8 -51.76 -3.64 -42.40
CA ILE A 8 -50.83 -2.53 -42.51
C ILE A 8 -49.57 -2.89 -41.66
N TRP A 9 -48.45 -3.03 -42.34
CA TRP A 9 -47.16 -3.24 -41.69
C TRP A 9 -46.59 -1.86 -41.27
N SER A 10 -46.59 -1.59 -39.96
CA SER A 10 -45.91 -0.45 -39.41
C SER A 10 -44.41 -0.76 -39.25
N VAL A 11 -43.60 -0.17 -40.09
CA VAL A 11 -42.14 -0.18 -39.94
C VAL A 11 -41.78 0.80 -38.85
N ALA A 12 -41.44 0.31 -37.67
CA ALA A 12 -40.87 1.13 -36.59
C ALA A 12 -39.40 1.40 -36.91
N ALA A 13 -39.11 2.63 -37.33
CA ALA A 13 -37.75 3.11 -37.49
C ALA A 13 -37.10 3.31 -36.09
N PHE A 14 -36.17 2.42 -35.70
CA PHE A 14 -35.31 2.61 -34.53
C PHE A 14 -34.29 3.70 -34.86
N LEU A 15 -34.50 4.91 -34.38
CA LEU A 15 -33.49 5.97 -34.32
C LEU A 15 -32.46 5.58 -33.25
N LEU A 16 -31.32 5.04 -33.67
CA LEU A 16 -30.13 4.89 -32.87
C LEU A 16 -29.60 6.31 -32.56
N VAL A 17 -29.95 6.84 -31.40
CA VAL A 17 -29.32 8.03 -30.85
C VAL A 17 -27.93 7.57 -30.36
N ALA A 18 -26.92 7.78 -31.21
CA ALA A 18 -25.53 7.71 -30.79
C ALA A 18 -25.29 8.90 -29.84
N GLY A 19 -25.51 8.67 -28.54
CA GLY A 19 -25.06 9.60 -27.50
C GLY A 19 -23.55 9.77 -27.60
N PRO A 20 -23.01 10.97 -27.31
CA PRO A 20 -21.58 11.14 -27.26
C PRO A 20 -21.03 10.17 -26.23
N LEU A 21 -20.11 9.28 -26.64
CA LEU A 21 -19.24 8.56 -25.73
C LEU A 21 -18.52 9.64 -24.94
N ALA A 22 -18.99 9.91 -23.72
CA ALA A 22 -18.25 10.68 -22.75
C ALA A 22 -16.90 9.98 -22.64
N ALA A 23 -15.84 10.66 -23.11
CA ALA A 23 -14.47 10.25 -22.87
C ALA A 23 -14.38 10.07 -21.37
N GLN A 24 -14.32 8.82 -20.92
CA GLN A 24 -13.97 8.52 -19.55
C GLN A 24 -12.58 9.09 -19.38
N ASP A 25 -12.52 10.16 -18.62
CA ASP A 25 -11.27 10.77 -18.17
C ASP A 25 -10.52 9.67 -17.42
N THR A 26 -9.65 8.96 -18.11
CA THR A 26 -8.79 7.92 -17.55
C THR A 26 -7.66 8.63 -16.81
N ALA A 27 -8.05 9.40 -15.78
CA ALA A 27 -7.09 9.98 -14.86
C ALA A 27 -6.20 8.85 -14.35
N GLU A 28 -4.91 8.94 -14.63
CA GLU A 28 -3.93 8.00 -14.14
C GLU A 28 -4.09 7.88 -12.61
N PRO A 29 -4.20 6.65 -12.07
CA PRO A 29 -4.41 6.47 -10.64
C PRO A 29 -3.25 7.11 -9.86
N PRO A 30 -3.53 7.82 -8.76
CA PRO A 30 -2.51 8.53 -8.02
C PRO A 30 -1.38 7.58 -7.58
N PRO A 31 -0.11 8.03 -7.59
CA PRO A 31 1.03 7.19 -7.25
C PRO A 31 0.91 6.64 -5.82
N LEU A 32 1.43 5.44 -5.62
CA LEU A 32 1.51 4.83 -4.30
C LEU A 32 2.69 5.41 -3.52
N ARG A 33 2.52 5.47 -2.21
CA ARG A 33 3.55 5.81 -1.23
C ARG A 33 3.56 4.77 -0.12
N MET A 34 4.71 4.52 0.46
CA MET A 34 4.83 3.70 1.65
C MET A 34 5.18 4.59 2.83
N ILE A 35 4.39 4.50 3.89
CA ILE A 35 4.69 5.10 5.19
C ILE A 35 5.33 4.01 6.04
N TYR A 36 6.48 4.32 6.59
CA TYR A 36 7.20 3.49 7.53
C TYR A 36 7.31 4.22 8.86
N ALA A 37 6.71 3.65 9.90
CA ALA A 37 6.71 4.23 11.24
C ALA A 37 7.25 3.23 12.26
N VAL A 38 8.18 3.67 13.11
CA VAL A 38 8.87 2.83 14.11
C VAL A 38 8.64 3.38 15.51
N TRP A 39 8.29 2.51 16.45
CA TRP A 39 8.14 2.79 17.88
C TRP A 39 9.26 2.10 18.68
N LYS A 40 9.72 2.76 19.75
CA LYS A 40 10.79 2.25 20.62
C LYS A 40 10.39 1.04 21.48
N ASN A 41 9.16 0.57 21.41
CA ASN A 41 8.65 -0.58 22.17
C ASN A 41 7.95 -1.57 21.24
N ALA A 42 7.81 -2.82 21.69
CA ALA A 42 7.23 -3.92 20.90
C ALA A 42 5.74 -3.74 20.60
N ASP A 43 5.00 -2.99 21.42
CA ASP A 43 3.53 -2.87 21.32
C ASP A 43 3.07 -1.59 20.59
N GLY A 44 3.97 -0.64 20.37
CA GLY A 44 3.64 0.69 19.85
C GLY A 44 2.92 0.67 18.51
N ALA A 45 3.43 -0.12 17.58
CA ALA A 45 2.85 -0.29 16.25
C ALA A 45 1.44 -0.91 16.30
N GLY A 46 1.26 -1.96 17.09
CA GLY A 46 -0.04 -2.60 17.30
C GLY A 46 -1.06 -1.64 17.92
N HIS A 47 -0.63 -0.87 18.90
CA HIS A 47 -1.45 0.17 19.55
C HIS A 47 -1.87 1.27 18.56
N ALA A 48 -0.93 1.79 17.78
CA ALA A 48 -1.21 2.81 16.77
C ALA A 48 -2.23 2.32 15.75
N MET A 49 -2.04 1.10 15.21
CA MET A 49 -2.98 0.49 14.28
C MET A 49 -4.36 0.22 14.88
N SER A 50 -4.45 -0.15 16.16
CA SER A 50 -5.74 -0.36 16.84
C SER A 50 -6.54 0.93 16.99
N LYS A 51 -5.87 2.05 17.21
CA LYS A 51 -6.48 3.38 17.37
C LYS A 51 -6.78 4.10 16.06
N MET A 52 -6.21 3.65 14.96
CA MET A 52 -6.48 4.22 13.64
C MET A 52 -7.97 4.09 13.29
N SER A 53 -8.59 5.19 12.86
CA SER A 53 -10.00 5.22 12.46
C SER A 53 -10.28 4.26 11.30
N LYS A 54 -11.53 3.80 11.19
CA LYS A 54 -11.95 2.98 10.04
C LYS A 54 -11.71 3.72 8.72
N THR A 55 -12.08 5.00 8.66
CA THR A 55 -11.91 5.83 7.45
C THR A 55 -10.44 5.89 7.00
N ALA A 56 -9.50 6.04 7.95
CA ALA A 56 -8.08 6.03 7.63
C ALA A 56 -7.61 4.64 7.15
N LYS A 57 -8.10 3.56 7.79
CA LYS A 57 -7.78 2.18 7.34
C LYS A 57 -8.31 1.87 5.94
N ASP A 58 -9.49 2.39 5.60
CA ASP A 58 -10.10 2.18 4.28
C ASP A 58 -9.30 2.85 3.13
N GLN A 59 -8.40 3.79 3.47
CA GLN A 59 -7.49 4.43 2.51
C GLN A 59 -6.17 3.66 2.30
N VAL A 60 -5.95 2.58 3.06
CA VAL A 60 -4.72 1.78 3.00
C VAL A 60 -4.91 0.60 2.06
N GLU A 61 -4.07 0.51 1.03
CA GLU A 61 -4.08 -0.61 0.08
C GLU A 61 -3.51 -1.90 0.69
N ALA A 62 -2.44 -1.75 1.49
CA ALA A 62 -1.82 -2.85 2.22
C ALA A 62 -1.09 -2.33 3.47
N TYR A 63 -1.04 -3.15 4.53
CA TYR A 63 -0.20 -2.86 5.68
C TYR A 63 0.39 -4.11 6.32
N ALA A 64 1.48 -3.92 7.07
CA ALA A 64 2.03 -4.91 7.98
C ALA A 64 2.44 -4.27 9.30
N VAL A 65 2.22 -4.99 10.39
CA VAL A 65 2.73 -4.66 11.73
C VAL A 65 3.85 -5.63 12.04
N LEU A 66 5.02 -5.10 12.35
CA LEU A 66 6.25 -5.84 12.60
C LEU A 66 6.72 -5.62 14.04
N VAL A 67 7.35 -6.64 14.60
CA VAL A 67 8.10 -6.55 15.85
C VAL A 67 9.47 -7.16 15.64
N LYS A 68 10.52 -6.47 16.08
CA LYS A 68 11.88 -7.01 16.10
C LYS A 68 12.19 -7.45 17.52
N ASN A 69 12.35 -8.75 17.72
CA ASN A 69 12.68 -9.28 19.04
C ASN A 69 14.11 -8.93 19.47
N ASP A 70 14.45 -9.23 20.72
CA ASP A 70 15.79 -8.91 21.28
C ASP A 70 16.93 -9.66 20.58
N ALA A 71 16.64 -10.79 19.93
CA ALA A 71 17.60 -11.51 19.09
C ALA A 71 17.77 -10.91 17.68
N GLY A 72 17.03 -9.84 17.36
CA GLY A 72 17.09 -9.15 16.07
C GLY A 72 16.23 -9.79 14.98
N HIS A 73 15.45 -10.81 15.28
CA HIS A 73 14.54 -11.41 14.32
C HIS A 73 13.26 -10.57 14.17
N VAL A 74 12.82 -10.39 12.93
CA VAL A 74 11.58 -9.67 12.60
C VAL A 74 10.42 -10.65 12.52
N GLU A 75 9.37 -10.36 13.28
CA GLU A 75 8.12 -11.10 13.29
C GLU A 75 7.00 -10.23 12.70
N VAL A 76 6.19 -10.80 11.81
CA VAL A 76 4.99 -10.16 11.28
C VAL A 76 3.82 -10.48 12.21
N LYS A 77 3.34 -9.49 12.97
CA LYS A 77 2.22 -9.65 13.92
C LYS A 77 0.85 -9.49 13.25
N GLN A 78 0.75 -8.60 12.29
CA GLN A 78 -0.48 -8.38 11.52
C GLN A 78 -0.11 -8.10 10.07
N ARG A 79 -0.97 -8.52 9.16
CA ARG A 79 -0.88 -8.20 7.74
C ARG A 79 -2.28 -8.06 7.16
N HIS A 80 -2.45 -7.06 6.32
CA HIS A 80 -3.69 -6.82 5.60
C HIS A 80 -3.38 -6.37 4.17
N ASN A 81 -4.13 -6.93 3.24
CA ASN A 81 -4.18 -6.46 1.86
C ASN A 81 -5.63 -6.15 1.54
N GLN A 82 -5.87 -5.08 0.81
CA GLN A 82 -7.24 -4.73 0.43
C GLN A 82 -7.87 -5.89 -0.37
N ALA A 83 -9.04 -6.34 0.06
CA ALA A 83 -9.75 -7.43 -0.60
C ALA A 83 -10.20 -6.99 -2.00
N GLY A 84 -9.90 -7.80 -3.03
CA GLY A 84 -10.40 -7.51 -4.38
C GLY A 84 -9.41 -7.82 -5.51
N GLY A 85 -8.17 -8.15 -5.22
CA GLY A 85 -7.21 -8.61 -6.25
C GLY A 85 -6.92 -7.59 -7.36
N SER A 86 -7.17 -6.30 -7.13
CA SER A 86 -6.80 -5.26 -8.07
C SER A 86 -5.29 -5.26 -8.32
N ALA A 87 -4.85 -4.92 -9.53
CA ALA A 87 -3.43 -4.80 -9.85
C ALA A 87 -2.69 -3.88 -8.85
N ARG A 88 -3.38 -2.86 -8.34
CA ARG A 88 -2.88 -1.92 -7.36
C ARG A 88 -2.67 -2.56 -5.97
N ALA A 89 -3.65 -3.34 -5.50
CA ALA A 89 -3.52 -4.06 -4.23
C ALA A 89 -2.40 -5.11 -4.28
N LEU A 90 -2.23 -5.78 -5.43
CA LEU A 90 -1.11 -6.70 -5.65
C LEU A 90 0.23 -5.95 -5.61
N GLN A 91 0.31 -4.80 -6.26
CA GLN A 91 1.50 -3.95 -6.23
C GLN A 91 1.83 -3.51 -4.81
N ALA A 92 0.84 -3.03 -4.05
CA ALA A 92 1.01 -2.64 -2.66
C ALA A 92 1.51 -3.80 -1.78
N SER A 93 0.95 -4.99 -1.98
CA SER A 93 1.40 -6.21 -1.30
C SER A 93 2.87 -6.55 -1.60
N GLN A 94 3.28 -6.47 -2.85
CA GLN A 94 4.68 -6.72 -3.25
C GLN A 94 5.66 -5.72 -2.64
N VAL A 95 5.25 -4.45 -2.52
CA VAL A 95 6.04 -3.41 -1.84
C VAL A 95 6.25 -3.78 -0.36
N ILE A 96 5.19 -4.19 0.34
CA ILE A 96 5.26 -4.67 1.73
C ILE A 96 6.19 -5.88 1.84
N ASP A 97 6.06 -6.88 0.96
CA ASP A 97 6.91 -8.08 0.98
C ASP A 97 8.39 -7.75 0.79
N THR A 98 8.68 -6.85 -0.14
CA THR A 98 10.05 -6.37 -0.38
C THR A 98 10.62 -5.68 0.87
N ALA A 99 9.83 -4.83 1.51
CA ALA A 99 10.25 -4.13 2.72
C ALA A 99 10.48 -5.12 3.88
N ILE A 100 9.56 -6.06 4.12
CA ILE A 100 9.69 -7.10 5.16
C ILE A 100 10.95 -7.92 4.93
N ALA A 101 11.20 -8.39 3.72
CA ALA A 101 12.38 -9.18 3.38
C ALA A 101 13.67 -8.43 3.73
N ARG A 102 13.69 -7.12 3.49
CA ARG A 102 14.83 -6.25 3.81
C ARG A 102 15.04 -6.02 5.30
N LEU A 103 13.95 -5.72 6.00
CA LEU A 103 13.99 -5.49 7.45
C LEU A 103 14.35 -6.76 8.23
N SER A 104 14.05 -7.95 7.64
CA SER A 104 14.35 -9.27 8.20
C SER A 104 15.76 -9.78 7.85
N ALA A 105 16.43 -9.17 6.88
CA ALA A 105 17.79 -9.55 6.53
C ALA A 105 18.74 -9.26 7.71
N PRO A 106 19.72 -10.14 7.96
CA PRO A 106 20.75 -9.86 8.96
C PRO A 106 21.45 -8.53 8.62
N PRO A 107 21.91 -7.78 9.64
CA PRO A 107 22.67 -6.57 9.38
C PRO A 107 23.88 -6.91 8.52
N LEU A 108 24.06 -6.16 7.44
CA LEU A 108 25.21 -6.34 6.56
C LEU A 108 26.49 -6.12 7.36
N THR A 109 27.38 -7.09 7.34
CA THR A 109 28.73 -6.91 7.86
C THR A 109 29.49 -5.93 6.96
N ALA A 110 30.60 -5.36 7.45
CA ALA A 110 31.42 -4.45 6.63
C ALA A 110 31.95 -5.16 5.35
N GLU A 111 32.14 -6.48 5.41
CA GLU A 111 32.56 -7.31 4.28
C GLU A 111 31.42 -7.51 3.27
N ASP A 112 30.19 -7.72 3.73
CA ASP A 112 29.02 -7.82 2.86
C ASP A 112 28.71 -6.50 2.16
N SER A 113 29.02 -5.37 2.82
CA SER A 113 28.89 -4.03 2.22
C SER A 113 29.90 -3.83 1.08
N ALA A 114 31.08 -4.46 1.15
CA ALA A 114 32.10 -4.42 0.10
C ALA A 114 31.82 -5.42 -1.03
N ALA A 115 31.17 -6.55 -0.74
CA ALA A 115 30.77 -7.56 -1.74
C ALA A 115 29.57 -7.15 -2.59
N GLY A 116 29.04 -5.93 -2.37
CA GLY A 116 28.00 -5.35 -3.18
C GLY A 116 26.64 -6.00 -2.94
N TYR A 117 25.86 -5.39 -2.09
CA TYR A 117 24.42 -5.53 -2.14
C TYR A 117 23.96 -5.34 -3.58
N ALA A 118 23.64 -6.44 -4.27
CA ALA A 118 23.07 -6.34 -5.61
C ALA A 118 21.68 -5.68 -5.48
N PRO A 119 21.51 -4.45 -6.01
CA PRO A 119 20.21 -3.82 -5.99
C PRO A 119 19.22 -4.74 -6.71
N ASN A 120 18.07 -4.99 -6.10
CA ASN A 120 17.01 -5.73 -6.79
C ASN A 120 16.43 -4.79 -7.86
N PRO A 121 16.71 -4.99 -9.15
CA PRO A 121 16.24 -4.10 -10.22
C PRO A 121 14.70 -4.05 -10.28
N ASN A 122 14.03 -5.05 -9.72
CA ASN A 122 12.59 -5.13 -9.63
C ASN A 122 12.04 -4.50 -8.31
N SER A 123 12.92 -3.98 -7.45
CA SER A 123 12.46 -3.29 -6.24
C SER A 123 11.79 -1.98 -6.61
N ARG A 124 10.55 -1.85 -6.20
CA ARG A 124 9.78 -0.59 -6.33
C ARG A 124 10.14 0.44 -5.27
N LEU A 125 10.98 0.09 -4.32
CA LEU A 125 11.52 0.98 -3.30
C LEU A 125 12.97 1.30 -3.62
N SER A 126 13.43 2.48 -3.25
CA SER A 126 14.82 2.88 -3.38
C SER A 126 15.68 2.10 -2.39
N ASP A 127 16.87 1.66 -2.82
CA ASP A 127 17.81 0.97 -1.92
C ASP A 127 18.31 1.89 -0.81
N GLU A 128 18.43 3.19 -1.06
CA GLU A 128 18.83 4.17 -0.05
C GLU A 128 17.76 4.30 1.04
N ASP A 129 16.48 4.37 0.66
CA ASP A 129 15.40 4.44 1.61
C ASP A 129 15.26 3.14 2.42
N LEU A 130 15.46 1.99 1.79
CA LEU A 130 15.48 0.70 2.48
C LEU A 130 16.64 0.60 3.48
N LYS A 131 17.82 1.12 3.16
CA LYS A 131 18.95 1.19 4.10
C LYS A 131 18.61 2.07 5.30
N LYS A 132 18.01 3.24 5.08
CA LYS A 132 17.54 4.11 6.17
C LYS A 132 16.50 3.39 7.03
N ALA A 133 15.52 2.70 6.42
CA ALA A 133 14.50 1.95 7.13
C ALA A 133 15.10 0.86 8.05
N VAL A 134 16.10 0.11 7.54
CA VAL A 134 16.79 -0.93 8.32
C VAL A 134 17.50 -0.33 9.54
N THR A 135 18.14 0.83 9.39
CA THR A 135 18.85 1.50 10.52
C THR A 135 17.91 2.06 11.57
N MET A 136 16.67 2.39 11.20
CA MET A 136 15.64 2.89 12.13
C MET A 136 15.04 1.80 13.01
N PHE A 137 15.10 0.52 12.60
CA PHE A 137 14.41 -0.59 13.24
C PHE A 137 15.36 -1.46 14.06
N GLY A 138 15.44 -1.18 15.34
CA GLY A 138 16.29 -1.91 16.29
C GLY A 138 15.57 -3.04 17.04
N PRO A 139 16.32 -3.87 17.80
CA PRO A 139 15.73 -4.87 18.70
C PRO A 139 14.79 -4.26 19.74
N GLY A 140 13.76 -5.01 20.15
CA GLY A 140 12.74 -4.56 21.10
C GLY A 140 11.77 -3.52 20.56
N GLN A 141 11.85 -3.17 19.28
CA GLN A 141 11.01 -2.17 18.63
C GLN A 141 9.88 -2.79 17.81
N SER A 142 8.88 -1.99 17.52
CA SER A 142 7.80 -2.34 16.57
C SER A 142 7.71 -1.34 15.44
N ALA A 143 7.22 -1.79 14.30
CA ALA A 143 7.06 -0.95 13.11
C ALA A 143 5.73 -1.21 12.39
N VAL A 144 5.25 -0.20 11.69
CA VAL A 144 4.14 -0.31 10.74
C VAL A 144 4.66 0.06 9.36
N LEU A 145 4.32 -0.76 8.39
CA LEU A 145 4.43 -0.47 6.96
C LEU A 145 3.02 -0.24 6.44
N LEU A 146 2.74 0.91 5.85
CA LEU A 146 1.46 1.21 5.19
C LEU A 146 1.73 1.61 3.75
N VAL A 147 0.99 1.03 2.81
CA VAL A 147 1.01 1.46 1.41
C VAL A 147 -0.35 2.06 1.08
N SER A 148 -0.34 3.29 0.58
CA SER A 148 -1.55 4.04 0.26
C SER A 148 -1.35 4.96 -0.95
N PRO A 149 -2.43 5.47 -1.55
CA PRO A 149 -2.36 6.58 -2.51
C PRO A 149 -1.73 7.83 -1.89
N LYS A 150 -0.89 8.53 -2.66
CA LYS A 150 -0.21 9.75 -2.21
C LYS A 150 -1.14 10.77 -1.50
N PRO A 151 -2.36 11.05 -1.96
CA PRO A 151 -3.25 12.01 -1.29
C PRO A 151 -3.62 11.64 0.15
N ALA A 152 -3.59 10.35 0.52
CA ALA A 152 -3.95 9.88 1.86
C ALA A 152 -2.80 9.93 2.87
N VAL A 153 -1.55 10.10 2.42
CA VAL A 153 -0.34 10.01 3.25
C VAL A 153 -0.40 10.91 4.47
N SER A 154 -0.66 12.21 4.29
CA SER A 154 -0.65 13.18 5.40
C SER A 154 -1.70 12.89 6.49
N GLU A 155 -2.85 12.34 6.11
CA GLU A 155 -3.88 11.93 7.07
C GLU A 155 -3.45 10.68 7.83
N LEU A 156 -2.86 9.71 7.13
CA LEU A 156 -2.34 8.48 7.73
C LEU A 156 -1.19 8.75 8.70
N GLU A 157 -0.25 9.61 8.33
CA GLU A 157 0.84 10.03 9.22
C GLU A 157 0.32 10.71 10.48
N ARG A 158 -0.65 11.60 10.34
CA ARG A 158 -1.33 12.23 11.47
C ARG A 158 -2.03 11.21 12.35
N SER A 159 -2.73 10.24 11.76
CA SER A 159 -3.41 9.18 12.49
C SER A 159 -2.44 8.28 13.26
N LEU A 160 -1.29 7.97 12.69
CA LEU A 160 -0.20 7.24 13.36
C LEU A 160 0.44 8.07 14.48
N GLY A 161 0.65 9.36 14.26
CA GLY A 161 1.23 10.28 15.23
C GLY A 161 0.30 10.58 16.42
N MET A 162 -1.02 10.72 16.21
CA MET A 162 -1.98 10.95 17.28
C MET A 162 -2.30 9.70 18.12
N GLY A 163 -2.13 8.51 17.53
CA GLY A 163 -2.47 7.23 18.17
C GLY A 163 -1.53 6.82 19.28
N ALA A 164 -0.40 7.47 19.39
CA ALA A 164 0.58 7.18 20.41
C ALA A 164 0.93 8.49 21.13
N GLN A 165 1.03 8.45 22.43
CA GLN A 165 1.91 9.36 23.17
C GLN A 165 3.36 9.03 22.69
N SER A 166 3.63 9.18 21.41
CA SER A 166 4.56 8.31 20.74
C SER A 166 5.67 9.13 20.12
N ASN A 167 6.83 8.83 20.61
CA ASN A 167 8.09 9.05 19.92
C ASN A 167 8.22 8.13 18.68
N ALA A 168 7.19 8.04 17.82
CA ALA A 168 7.30 7.33 16.56
C ALA A 168 8.23 8.10 15.62
N GLN A 169 9.16 7.40 15.01
CA GLN A 169 9.91 7.92 13.87
C GLN A 169 9.16 7.52 12.60
N ILE A 170 8.75 8.50 11.80
CA ILE A 170 7.99 8.27 10.57
C ILE A 170 8.84 8.67 9.37
N MET A 171 8.81 7.84 8.34
CA MET A 171 9.47 8.07 7.06
C MET A 171 8.51 7.73 5.92
N GLU A 172 8.42 8.62 4.94
CA GLU A 172 7.72 8.36 3.68
C GLU A 172 8.72 7.82 2.64
N LEU A 173 8.33 6.76 1.93
CA LEU A 173 9.10 6.17 0.85
C LEU A 173 8.33 6.23 -0.46
N GLU A 174 9.02 6.59 -1.52
CA GLU A 174 8.46 6.60 -2.86
C GLU A 174 8.36 5.18 -3.42
N VAL A 175 7.17 4.84 -3.93
CA VAL A 175 6.95 3.59 -4.66
C VAL A 175 7.08 3.87 -6.15
N LYS A 176 8.11 3.34 -6.80
CA LYS A 176 8.32 3.44 -8.26
C LYS A 176 7.19 2.71 -8.98
N GLN A 177 6.66 3.35 -10.00
CA GLN A 177 5.63 2.77 -10.87
C GLN A 177 6.24 1.88 -11.95
#